data_1cb3e4368d4bd1c33b600e8e88464d59
#
_entry.id   1cb3e4368d4bd1c33b600e8e88464d59
#
_cell.length_a   1.000
_cell.length_b   1.000
_cell.length_c   1.000
_cell.angle_alpha   90.00
_cell.angle_beta   90.00
_cell.angle_gamma   90.00
#
_symmetry.space_group_name_H-M   'P 1'
#
loop_
_entity.id
_entity.type
_entity.pdbx_description
1 polymer ?
#
loop_
_entity_poly.entity_id
_entity_poly.type
_entity_poly.pdbx_seq_one_letter_code
_entity_poly.pdbx_strand_id
1 'polypeptide(L)'
;MITTRTARQCGQADYGWLQARYTFSFGHYFDPKLLGYASLRVLNQEVLAPGAAFQPRTYPKVDILNVILDGEAEYRDSEGNHVQASTGEVLLLSTQPGVSYSEHNLSKDKPLTRMQLWLDACPQRENPLIQKLALNMSKQQLIASPEGGMGSLQLRQQVWLH
;
A
#
# COMPACT_ATOMS: atom_id res chain seq x y z
N MET A 1 1.46 22.96 -13.48
CA MET A 1 0.12 22.53 -13.95
C MET A 1 -0.45 21.55 -12.93
N ILE A 2 -1.70 21.72 -12.55
CA ILE A 2 -2.42 20.80 -11.67
C ILE A 2 -3.37 19.99 -12.56
N THR A 3 -3.24 18.66 -12.51
CA THR A 3 -4.15 17.75 -13.20
C THR A 3 -5.00 17.04 -12.15
N THR A 4 -6.32 17.06 -12.34
CA THR A 4 -7.25 16.42 -11.41
C THR A 4 -8.00 15.28 -12.12
N ARG A 5 -8.32 14.23 -11.37
CA ARG A 5 -9.19 13.13 -11.77
C ARG A 5 -10.19 12.86 -10.65
N THR A 6 -11.45 12.80 -11.01
CA THR A 6 -12.49 12.43 -10.04
C THR A 6 -12.50 10.92 -9.79
N ALA A 7 -13.09 10.49 -8.69
CA ALA A 7 -13.27 9.06 -8.40
C ALA A 7 -13.99 8.29 -9.52
N ARG A 8 -14.90 8.96 -10.24
CA ARG A 8 -15.64 8.35 -11.37
C ARG A 8 -14.76 8.12 -12.61
N GLN A 9 -13.65 8.83 -12.73
CA GLN A 9 -12.70 8.71 -13.84
C GLN A 9 -11.62 7.65 -13.57
N CYS A 10 -11.57 7.10 -12.35
CA CYS A 10 -10.69 6.01 -11.99
C CYS A 10 -11.26 4.67 -12.46
N GLY A 11 -10.37 3.69 -12.67
CA GLY A 11 -10.79 2.30 -12.86
C GLY A 11 -11.50 1.77 -11.61
N GLN A 12 -12.39 0.83 -11.78
CA GLN A 12 -13.20 0.25 -10.70
C GLN A 12 -13.28 -1.26 -10.83
N ALA A 13 -13.32 -1.94 -9.70
CA ALA A 13 -13.60 -3.37 -9.61
C ALA A 13 -14.46 -3.67 -8.38
N ASP A 14 -15.32 -4.66 -8.50
CA ASP A 14 -16.09 -5.20 -7.39
C ASP A 14 -16.14 -6.74 -7.55
N TYR A 15 -15.49 -7.42 -6.62
CA TYR A 15 -15.44 -8.89 -6.55
C TYR A 15 -16.28 -9.44 -5.39
N GLY A 16 -17.11 -8.60 -4.75
CA GLY A 16 -17.84 -8.94 -3.55
C GLY A 16 -16.98 -8.83 -2.28
N TRP A 17 -15.93 -9.60 -2.18
CA TRP A 17 -15.00 -9.56 -1.04
C TRP A 17 -14.00 -8.39 -1.10
N LEU A 18 -13.81 -7.80 -2.29
CA LEU A 18 -12.92 -6.68 -2.55
C LEU A 18 -13.61 -5.70 -3.48
N GLN A 19 -13.66 -4.43 -3.07
CA GLN A 19 -14.01 -3.30 -3.93
C GLN A 19 -12.75 -2.44 -4.11
N ALA A 20 -12.47 -2.01 -5.33
CA ALA A 20 -11.26 -1.27 -5.63
C ALA A 20 -11.50 -0.10 -6.58
N ARG A 21 -10.71 0.97 -6.40
CA ARG A 21 -10.55 2.08 -7.33
C ARG A 21 -9.08 2.20 -7.70
N TYR A 22 -8.82 2.29 -8.99
CA TYR A 22 -7.48 2.32 -9.56
C TYR A 22 -7.19 3.68 -10.17
N THR A 23 -6.20 4.39 -9.68
CA THR A 23 -5.74 5.65 -10.28
C THR A 23 -4.96 5.37 -11.55
N PHE A 24 -4.14 4.34 -11.56
CA PHE A 24 -3.37 3.87 -12.70
C PHE A 24 -3.83 2.48 -13.14
N SER A 25 -3.34 2.04 -14.29
CA SER A 25 -3.62 0.71 -14.80
C SER A 25 -3.22 -0.36 -13.80
N PHE A 26 -4.15 -1.25 -13.48
CA PHE A 26 -3.95 -2.32 -12.50
C PHE A 26 -4.94 -3.46 -12.76
N GLY A 27 -4.46 -4.70 -12.67
CA GLY A 27 -5.30 -5.87 -12.93
C GLY A 27 -5.90 -5.85 -14.34
N HIS A 28 -7.20 -5.98 -14.44
CA HIS A 28 -7.92 -5.91 -15.71
C HIS A 28 -8.19 -4.48 -16.22
N TYR A 29 -8.00 -3.47 -15.37
CA TYR A 29 -8.12 -2.07 -15.77
C TYR A 29 -6.83 -1.63 -16.47
N PHE A 30 -6.96 -1.23 -17.73
CA PHE A 30 -5.83 -0.81 -18.53
C PHE A 30 -6.14 0.45 -19.34
N ASP A 31 -5.33 1.49 -19.13
CA ASP A 31 -5.27 2.69 -19.96
C ASP A 31 -3.79 2.98 -20.25
N PRO A 32 -3.37 2.97 -21.55
CA PRO A 32 -1.96 3.17 -21.89
C PRO A 32 -1.42 4.56 -21.53
N LYS A 33 -2.30 5.52 -21.21
CA LYS A 33 -1.92 6.86 -20.75
C LYS A 33 -1.76 6.94 -19.23
N LEU A 34 -2.14 5.90 -18.51
CA LEU A 34 -2.21 5.87 -17.06
C LEU A 34 -1.43 4.67 -16.50
N LEU A 35 -0.13 4.63 -16.77
CA LEU A 35 0.74 3.54 -16.33
C LEU A 35 1.50 3.86 -15.04
N GLY A 36 1.39 5.08 -14.53
CA GLY A 36 2.08 5.55 -13.34
C GLY A 36 2.52 7.00 -13.48
N TYR A 37 3.19 7.50 -12.45
CA TYR A 37 3.80 8.81 -12.44
C TYR A 37 5.17 8.74 -11.76
N ALA A 38 6.25 9.02 -12.49
CA ALA A 38 7.62 8.85 -12.01
C ALA A 38 7.83 7.43 -11.45
N SER A 39 8.24 7.30 -10.20
CA SER A 39 8.39 5.99 -9.52
C SER A 39 7.09 5.44 -8.93
N LEU A 40 6.02 6.23 -8.89
CA LEU A 40 4.70 5.77 -8.41
C LEU A 40 4.00 4.96 -9.49
N ARG A 41 3.80 3.67 -9.25
CA ARG A 41 3.19 2.72 -10.20
C ARG A 41 1.75 2.40 -9.89
N VAL A 42 1.40 2.36 -8.61
CA VAL A 42 0.06 1.99 -8.15
C VAL A 42 -0.40 3.00 -7.12
N LEU A 43 -1.64 3.43 -7.27
CA LEU A 43 -2.37 4.20 -6.26
C LEU A 43 -3.81 3.72 -6.28
N ASN A 44 -4.13 2.83 -5.35
CA ASN A 44 -5.43 2.20 -5.23
C ASN A 44 -6.09 2.55 -3.91
N GLN A 45 -7.39 2.71 -3.94
CA GLN A 45 -8.23 2.66 -2.73
C GLN A 45 -9.01 1.35 -2.78
N GLU A 46 -8.89 0.55 -1.73
CA GLU A 46 -9.48 -0.78 -1.67
C GLU A 46 -10.25 -0.97 -0.37
N VAL A 47 -11.38 -1.69 -0.47
CA VAL A 47 -12.23 -2.06 0.65
C VAL A 47 -12.35 -3.58 0.67
N LEU A 48 -11.85 -4.19 1.75
CA LEU A 48 -11.96 -5.63 1.97
C LEU A 48 -13.18 -5.90 2.88
N ALA A 49 -14.02 -6.82 2.45
CA ALA A 49 -15.16 -7.27 3.25
C ALA A 49 -14.71 -7.85 4.60
N PRO A 50 -15.62 -7.90 5.61
CA PRO A 50 -15.30 -8.54 6.89
C PRO A 50 -14.75 -9.96 6.71
N GLY A 51 -13.63 -10.28 7.37
CA GLY A 51 -12.98 -11.57 7.30
C GLY A 51 -12.29 -11.91 5.97
N ALA A 52 -12.34 -11.00 4.99
CA ALA A 52 -11.70 -11.22 3.69
C ALA A 52 -10.18 -11.16 3.78
N ALA A 53 -9.51 -11.84 2.87
CA ALA A 53 -8.06 -11.91 2.84
C ALA A 53 -7.51 -11.95 1.41
N PHE A 54 -6.35 -11.33 1.21
CA PHE A 54 -5.47 -11.66 0.10
C PHE A 54 -4.59 -12.82 0.52
N GLN A 55 -4.68 -13.92 -0.21
CA GLN A 55 -3.84 -15.09 0.03
C GLN A 55 -2.37 -14.78 -0.24
N PRO A 56 -1.41 -15.54 0.32
CA PRO A 56 0.00 -15.30 0.10
C PRO A 56 0.35 -15.22 -1.38
N ARG A 57 1.02 -14.15 -1.77
CA ARG A 57 1.50 -13.94 -3.14
C ARG A 57 2.82 -13.18 -3.14
N THR A 58 3.60 -13.40 -4.19
CA THR A 58 4.86 -12.70 -4.41
C THR A 58 4.64 -11.42 -5.19
N TYR A 59 5.57 -10.50 -5.05
CA TYR A 59 5.59 -9.20 -5.73
C TYR A 59 6.96 -8.97 -6.38
N PRO A 60 7.03 -8.12 -7.41
CA PRO A 60 8.32 -7.60 -7.86
C PRO A 60 9.00 -6.80 -6.75
N LYS A 61 10.25 -6.36 -6.96
CA LYS A 61 10.95 -5.51 -5.99
C LYS A 61 10.36 -4.09 -6.01
N VAL A 62 9.40 -3.85 -5.14
CA VAL A 62 8.69 -2.55 -4.98
C VAL A 62 8.54 -2.23 -3.50
N ASP A 63 8.38 -0.95 -3.20
CA ASP A 63 7.96 -0.50 -1.88
C ASP A 63 6.45 -0.30 -1.90
N ILE A 64 5.72 -1.05 -1.08
CA ILE A 64 4.26 -0.99 -0.97
C ILE A 64 3.90 -0.32 0.35
N LEU A 65 3.25 0.85 0.26
CA LEU A 65 2.69 1.52 1.43
C LEU A 65 1.20 1.23 1.50
N ASN A 66 0.75 0.76 2.65
CA ASN A 66 -0.66 0.60 2.97
C ASN A 66 -1.03 1.58 4.07
N VAL A 67 -1.85 2.57 3.73
CA VAL A 67 -2.39 3.54 4.69
C VAL A 67 -3.75 3.04 5.14
N ILE A 68 -3.89 2.68 6.41
CA ILE A 68 -5.14 2.17 6.96
C ILE A 68 -6.06 3.35 7.24
N LEU A 69 -7.11 3.49 6.44
CA LEU A 69 -8.08 4.57 6.56
C LEU A 69 -9.18 4.24 7.57
N ASP A 70 -9.62 2.98 7.59
CA ASP A 70 -10.63 2.49 8.53
C ASP A 70 -10.54 0.97 8.67
N GLY A 71 -10.47 0.48 9.90
CA GLY A 71 -10.46 -0.94 10.22
C GLY A 71 -9.13 -1.45 10.77
N GLU A 72 -8.96 -2.76 10.74
CA GLU A 72 -7.80 -3.48 11.25
C GLU A 72 -7.32 -4.52 10.25
N ALA A 73 -6.04 -4.51 9.94
CA ALA A 73 -5.40 -5.42 9.01
C ALA A 73 -4.30 -6.23 9.68
N GLU A 74 -4.11 -7.45 9.23
CA GLU A 74 -2.99 -8.30 9.59
C GLU A 74 -2.18 -8.61 8.35
N TYR A 75 -0.86 -8.45 8.46
CA TYR A 75 0.10 -8.75 7.40
C TYR A 75 1.06 -9.81 7.86
N ARG A 76 1.31 -10.80 7.00
CA ARG A 76 2.29 -11.87 7.23
C ARG A 76 3.15 -12.03 5.99
N ASP A 77 4.42 -12.38 6.19
CA ASP A 77 5.30 -12.78 5.10
C ASP A 77 5.84 -14.20 5.30
N SER A 78 6.48 -14.73 4.27
CA SER A 78 7.05 -16.08 4.29
C SER A 78 8.34 -16.19 5.12
N GLU A 79 8.89 -15.07 5.59
CA GLU A 79 10.08 -15.03 6.46
C GLU A 79 9.71 -15.04 7.96
N GLY A 80 8.43 -15.17 8.29
CA GLY A 80 7.94 -15.26 9.66
C GLY A 80 7.57 -13.92 10.30
N ASN A 81 7.58 -12.82 9.54
CA ASN A 81 7.10 -11.54 10.06
C ASN A 81 5.57 -11.53 10.12
N HIS A 82 5.04 -10.96 11.21
CA HIS A 82 3.62 -10.85 11.46
C HIS A 82 3.35 -9.50 12.13
N VAL A 83 2.58 -8.64 11.48
CA VAL A 83 2.28 -7.29 11.95
C VAL A 83 0.81 -6.99 11.79
N GLN A 84 0.22 -6.33 12.80
CA GLN A 84 -1.12 -5.78 12.73
C GLN A 84 -1.03 -4.26 12.56
N ALA A 85 -1.96 -3.69 11.80
CA ALA A 85 -2.10 -2.27 11.60
C ALA A 85 -3.57 -1.87 11.69
N SER A 86 -3.85 -0.74 12.30
CA SER A 86 -5.20 -0.20 12.49
C SER A 86 -5.33 1.20 11.93
N THR A 87 -6.54 1.73 11.97
CA THR A 87 -6.86 3.09 11.50
C THR A 87 -5.83 4.12 11.96
N GLY A 88 -5.30 4.90 11.03
CA GLY A 88 -4.28 5.92 11.28
C GLY A 88 -2.85 5.40 11.28
N GLU A 89 -2.61 4.14 10.93
CA GLU A 89 -1.28 3.57 10.78
C GLU A 89 -0.92 3.35 9.30
N VAL A 90 0.36 3.47 8.99
CA VAL A 90 0.94 3.14 7.67
C VAL A 90 1.88 1.98 7.81
N LEU A 91 1.74 1.02 6.92
CA LEU A 91 2.61 -0.14 6.81
C LEU A 91 3.40 -0.06 5.51
N LEU A 92 4.71 -0.24 5.60
CA LEU A 92 5.59 -0.33 4.44
C LEU A 92 6.08 -1.77 4.29
N LEU A 93 5.75 -2.39 3.16
CA LEU A 93 6.27 -3.68 2.74
C LEU A 93 7.40 -3.45 1.74
N SER A 94 8.62 -3.82 2.11
CA SER A 94 9.78 -3.78 1.21
C SER A 94 9.90 -5.13 0.51
N THR A 95 9.13 -5.30 -0.57
CA THR A 95 9.00 -6.59 -1.26
C THR A 95 10.25 -6.97 -2.03
N GLN A 96 10.47 -8.25 -2.19
CA GLN A 96 11.58 -8.80 -2.96
C GLN A 96 11.21 -10.19 -3.53
N PRO A 97 11.87 -10.64 -4.61
CA PRO A 97 11.66 -11.96 -5.16
C PRO A 97 11.86 -13.06 -4.10
N GLY A 98 10.99 -14.07 -4.12
CA GLY A 98 11.06 -15.21 -3.20
C GLY A 98 10.35 -15.01 -1.86
N VAL A 99 9.91 -13.79 -1.54
CA VAL A 99 9.12 -13.52 -0.33
C VAL A 99 7.65 -13.33 -0.71
N SER A 100 6.76 -14.07 -0.06
CA SER A 100 5.32 -13.91 -0.23
C SER A 100 4.71 -13.16 0.95
N TYR A 101 3.63 -12.43 0.67
CA TYR A 101 2.89 -11.64 1.65
C TYR A 101 1.40 -11.98 1.57
N SER A 102 0.75 -12.00 2.73
CA SER A 102 -0.70 -12.10 2.86
C SER A 102 -1.26 -10.92 3.66
N GLU A 103 -2.52 -10.61 3.41
CA GLU A 103 -3.25 -9.53 4.11
C GLU A 103 -4.62 -10.05 4.51
N HIS A 104 -5.02 -9.78 5.76
CA HIS A 104 -6.31 -10.21 6.30
C HIS A 104 -7.03 -9.01 6.94
N ASN A 105 -8.34 -8.91 6.68
CA ASN A 105 -9.21 -8.08 7.49
C ASN A 105 -9.55 -8.87 8.77
N LEU A 106 -9.05 -8.41 9.90
CA LEU A 106 -9.24 -9.09 11.20
C LEU A 106 -10.67 -9.00 11.73
N SER A 107 -11.43 -7.99 11.32
CA SER A 107 -12.80 -7.84 11.78
C SER A 107 -13.73 -8.81 11.07
N LYS A 108 -14.65 -9.41 11.83
CA LYS A 108 -15.70 -10.30 11.31
C LYS A 108 -16.95 -9.54 10.86
N ASP A 109 -17.09 -8.28 11.24
CA ASP A 109 -18.30 -7.48 11.03
C ASP A 109 -18.07 -6.11 10.38
N LYS A 110 -16.82 -5.66 10.29
CA LYS A 110 -16.47 -4.35 9.70
C LYS A 110 -15.57 -4.49 8.48
N PRO A 111 -15.79 -3.69 7.43
CA PRO A 111 -14.87 -3.65 6.30
C PRO A 111 -13.53 -3.00 6.68
N LEU A 112 -12.49 -3.33 5.93
CA LEU A 112 -11.19 -2.70 5.99
C LEU A 112 -11.02 -1.80 4.77
N THR A 113 -10.82 -0.51 4.99
CA THR A 113 -10.56 0.47 3.93
C THR A 113 -9.10 0.93 4.04
N ARG A 114 -8.37 0.81 2.96
CA ARG A 114 -6.99 1.28 2.87
C ARG A 114 -6.65 1.89 1.52
N MET A 115 -5.65 2.75 1.54
CA MET A 115 -5.01 3.26 0.34
C MET A 115 -3.69 2.53 0.15
N GLN A 116 -3.40 2.07 -1.06
CA GLN A 116 -2.16 1.38 -1.38
C GLN A 116 -1.38 2.12 -2.45
N LEU A 117 -0.09 2.35 -2.18
CA LEU A 117 0.85 2.95 -3.11
C LEU A 117 1.98 1.96 -3.37
N TRP A 118 2.37 1.81 -4.64
CA TRP A 118 3.58 1.08 -5.02
C TRP A 118 4.58 2.03 -5.65
N LEU A 119 5.80 2.02 -5.10
CA LEU A 119 6.94 2.76 -5.63
C LEU A 119 7.99 1.78 -6.15
N ASP A 120 8.55 2.06 -7.33
CA ASP A 120 9.70 1.29 -7.79
C ASP A 120 10.82 1.35 -6.76
N ALA A 121 11.43 0.22 -6.44
CA ALA A 121 12.53 0.15 -5.48
C ALA A 121 13.88 0.10 -6.20
N CYS A 122 14.86 0.80 -5.64
CA CYS A 122 16.25 0.70 -6.11
C CYS A 122 16.76 -0.74 -5.89
N PRO A 123 17.25 -1.45 -6.92
CA PRO A 123 17.64 -2.84 -6.81
C PRO A 123 18.75 -3.12 -5.81
N GLN A 124 19.59 -2.13 -5.51
CA GLN A 124 20.77 -2.25 -4.65
C GLN A 124 20.49 -1.91 -3.18
N ARG A 125 19.27 -1.49 -2.87
CA ARG A 125 18.88 -1.15 -1.49
C ARG A 125 18.10 -2.29 -0.85
N GLU A 126 18.45 -2.56 0.39
CA GLU A 126 17.73 -3.53 1.25
C GLU A 126 17.29 -2.85 2.52
N ASN A 127 16.07 -3.14 2.93
CA ASN A 127 15.45 -2.60 4.12
C ASN A 127 14.73 -3.72 4.88
N PRO A 128 14.30 -3.49 6.13
CA PRO A 128 13.40 -4.42 6.81
C PRO A 128 12.18 -4.74 5.95
N LEU A 129 11.76 -6.00 5.95
CA LEU A 129 10.66 -6.47 5.09
C LEU A 129 9.33 -5.79 5.42
N ILE A 130 9.10 -5.45 6.69
CA ILE A 130 7.90 -4.76 7.15
C ILE A 130 8.30 -3.65 8.13
N GLN A 131 7.77 -2.44 7.91
CA GLN A 131 7.90 -1.30 8.80
C GLN A 131 6.53 -0.69 9.06
N LYS A 132 6.29 -0.14 10.25
CA LYS A 132 5.03 0.48 10.64
C LYS A 132 5.25 1.85 11.26
N LEU A 133 4.34 2.79 10.97
CA LEU A 133 4.32 4.14 11.51
C LEU A 133 2.90 4.55 11.88
N ALA A 134 2.71 5.08 13.09
CA ALA A 134 1.48 5.73 13.47
C ALA A 134 1.45 7.17 12.96
N LEU A 135 0.36 7.59 12.30
CA LEU A 135 0.19 8.94 11.81
C LEU A 135 -0.30 9.87 12.90
N ASN A 136 0.23 11.09 12.91
CA ASN A 136 -0.32 12.19 13.69
C ASN A 136 -1.27 12.99 12.81
N MET A 137 -2.57 12.71 12.89
CA MET A 137 -3.60 13.31 12.03
C MET A 137 -3.78 14.83 12.24
N SER A 138 -3.16 15.42 13.26
CA SER A 138 -3.27 16.85 13.56
C SER A 138 -2.14 17.70 12.95
N LYS A 139 -1.15 17.08 12.34
CA LYS A 139 0.04 17.78 11.81
C LYS A 139 0.45 17.22 10.46
N GLN A 140 1.06 18.07 9.64
CA GLN A 140 1.82 17.59 8.50
C GLN A 140 3.02 16.79 9.00
N GLN A 141 3.24 15.62 8.45
CA GLN A 141 4.24 14.67 8.91
C GLN A 141 4.98 14.07 7.71
N LEU A 142 6.29 13.90 7.82
CA LEU A 142 7.04 13.09 6.88
C LEU A 142 6.74 11.60 7.17
N ILE A 143 6.03 10.95 6.25
CA ILE A 143 5.57 9.57 6.41
C ILE A 143 6.66 8.59 5.98
N ALA A 144 7.29 8.85 4.84
CA ALA A 144 8.32 8.00 4.28
C ALA A 144 9.38 8.79 3.53
N SER A 145 10.63 8.34 3.60
CA SER A 145 11.78 9.00 2.97
C SER A 145 12.87 7.99 2.64
N PRO A 146 13.84 8.35 1.77
CA PRO A 146 14.93 7.44 1.39
C PRO A 146 15.81 6.99 2.56
N GLU A 147 15.91 7.80 3.61
CA GLU A 147 16.82 7.58 4.74
C GLU A 147 16.09 7.29 6.05
N GLY A 148 14.77 7.33 6.05
CA GLY A 148 13.98 7.15 7.27
C GLY A 148 14.19 8.26 8.30
N GLY A 149 14.59 9.46 7.85
CA GLY A 149 14.81 10.60 8.74
C GLY A 149 13.54 11.06 9.46
N MET A 150 13.68 11.70 10.61
CA MET A 150 12.59 12.25 11.43
C MET A 150 11.54 11.19 11.85
N GLY A 151 11.97 9.93 12.03
CA GLY A 151 11.09 8.81 12.39
C GLY A 151 10.20 8.31 11.26
N SER A 152 10.44 8.75 10.01
CA SER A 152 9.70 8.27 8.85
C SER A 152 10.08 6.84 8.46
N LEU A 153 9.20 6.19 7.70
CA LEU A 153 9.47 4.89 7.09
C LEU A 153 10.60 5.02 6.06
N GLN A 154 11.47 4.03 5.97
CA GLN A 154 12.61 4.05 5.06
C GLN A 154 12.26 3.39 3.73
N LEU A 155 12.24 4.19 2.66
CA LEU A 155 12.02 3.76 1.29
C LEU A 155 13.33 3.33 0.61
N ARG A 156 13.20 2.47 -0.40
CA ARG A 156 14.28 2.13 -1.32
C ARG A 156 14.24 2.96 -2.59
N GLN A 157 13.68 4.15 -2.53
CA GLN A 157 13.51 5.10 -3.64
C GLN A 157 13.77 6.54 -3.17
N GLN A 158 14.20 7.41 -4.09
CA GLN A 158 14.42 8.84 -3.82
C GLN A 158 13.07 9.60 -3.88
N VAL A 159 12.22 9.32 -2.91
CA VAL A 159 10.87 9.91 -2.75
C VAL A 159 10.64 10.30 -1.30
N TRP A 160 9.99 11.42 -1.10
CA TRP A 160 9.51 11.90 0.20
C TRP A 160 8.00 11.97 0.16
N LEU A 161 7.36 11.34 1.12
CA LEU A 161 5.91 11.28 1.26
C LEU A 161 5.49 12.00 2.56
N HIS A 162 4.65 13.02 2.41
CA HIS A 162 4.08 13.80 3.51
C HIS A 162 2.58 13.60 3.65
#